data_1f674c7e31e14a588c48c09ca8e02c6b
#
_entry.id   1f674c7e31e14a588c48c09ca8e02c6b
#
_cell.length_a   1.000
_cell.length_b   1.000
_cell.length_c   1.000
_cell.angle_alpha   90.00
_cell.angle_beta   90.00
_cell.angle_gamma   90.00
#
_symmetry.space_group_name_H-M   'P 1'
#
loop_
_entity.id
_entity.type
_entity.pdbx_description
1 polymer ?
#
loop_
_entity_poly.entity_id
_entity_poly.type
_entity_poly.pdbx_seq_one_letter_code
_entity_poly.pdbx_strand_id
1 'polypeptide(L)'
;MLGFGLNQVTMANASIDEFIESAARLGMVGVELRNDLGRPIFDGRPAESVRQKLRDHGLRLLGLSQVYPFNRWTGDIAADVQALVDLAGELGAETISLIPCNDGTGIDTATRQNDLVQSLERCLPLLEAADMVALVEPLGFTRSSLRSKAELVVAIEKLAAHSHFRLVHDTFHHTLSGGGPFYPDHTGIVHISGVTDADVPVDQMEDAHRVLIDANDRLGNVDQITALRDAGYQGAYSFECFSPNIHRHPSVEDAIRTSMNFISSQLQKEIAA
;
A
#
# COMPACT_ATOMS: atom_id res chain seq x y z
N MET A 1 9.42 -3.64 -18.40
CA MET A 1 10.16 -3.72 -17.11
C MET A 1 9.18 -3.34 -16.02
N LEU A 2 9.15 -4.04 -14.85
CA LEU A 2 8.26 -3.65 -13.75
C LEU A 2 8.66 -2.29 -13.20
N GLY A 3 7.66 -1.45 -12.88
CA GLY A 3 7.86 -0.24 -12.09
C GLY A 3 7.84 -0.58 -10.61
N PHE A 4 9.02 -0.70 -9.96
CA PHE A 4 9.07 -0.90 -8.52
C PHE A 4 8.91 0.41 -7.78
N GLY A 5 8.08 0.40 -6.73
CA GLY A 5 7.94 1.45 -5.73
C GLY A 5 8.53 1.02 -4.39
N LEU A 6 8.65 1.97 -3.48
CA LEU A 6 9.12 1.72 -2.12
C LEU A 6 8.25 2.45 -1.09
N ASN A 7 7.57 1.68 -0.25
CA ASN A 7 6.86 2.22 0.90
C ASN A 7 7.84 2.45 2.05
N GLN A 8 7.73 3.61 2.70
CA GLN A 8 8.65 4.06 3.74
C GLN A 8 8.77 3.08 4.92
N VAL A 9 7.74 2.27 5.19
CA VAL A 9 7.81 1.26 6.25
C VAL A 9 8.90 0.22 5.99
N THR A 10 9.22 -0.11 4.74
CA THR A 10 10.28 -1.07 4.41
C THR A 10 11.66 -0.62 4.94
N MET A 11 11.88 0.70 5.00
CA MET A 11 13.08 1.31 5.57
C MET A 11 12.72 2.20 6.79
N ALA A 12 11.86 1.71 7.69
CA ALA A 12 11.27 2.49 8.77
C ALA A 12 12.28 3.22 9.67
N ASN A 13 13.50 2.69 9.79
CA ASN A 13 14.58 3.30 10.61
C ASN A 13 15.44 4.32 9.85
N ALA A 14 15.32 4.41 8.53
CA ALA A 14 16.05 5.38 7.74
C ALA A 14 15.48 6.80 7.93
N SER A 15 16.31 7.82 7.89
CA SER A 15 15.84 9.20 7.76
C SER A 15 15.12 9.41 6.43
N ILE A 16 14.30 10.47 6.33
CA ILE A 16 13.60 10.79 5.08
C ILE A 16 14.59 11.02 3.93
N ASP A 17 15.74 11.63 4.22
CA ASP A 17 16.77 11.86 3.21
C ASP A 17 17.40 10.56 2.70
N GLU A 18 17.79 9.69 3.62
CA GLU A 18 18.37 8.39 3.31
C GLU A 18 17.39 7.49 2.56
N PHE A 19 16.12 7.52 2.96
CA PHE A 19 15.05 6.78 2.28
C PHE A 19 14.89 7.22 0.81
N ILE A 20 14.78 8.53 0.55
CA ILE A 20 14.64 9.08 -0.80
C ILE A 20 15.86 8.76 -1.65
N GLU A 21 17.07 8.95 -1.11
CA GLU A 21 18.32 8.66 -1.80
C GLU A 21 18.47 7.17 -2.13
N SER A 22 18.09 6.29 -1.19
CA SER A 22 18.10 4.83 -1.43
C SER A 22 17.10 4.43 -2.52
N ALA A 23 15.88 4.98 -2.50
CA ALA A 23 14.89 4.74 -3.54
C ALA A 23 15.42 5.15 -4.93
N ALA A 24 16.10 6.29 -5.02
CA ALA A 24 16.72 6.76 -6.26
C ALA A 24 17.86 5.84 -6.74
N ARG A 25 18.78 5.42 -5.83
CA ARG A 25 19.87 4.48 -6.17
C ARG A 25 19.35 3.10 -6.58
N LEU A 26 18.20 2.69 -6.06
CA LEU A 26 17.52 1.45 -6.44
C LEU A 26 16.81 1.56 -7.80
N GLY A 27 16.61 2.76 -8.32
CA GLY A 27 15.87 2.99 -9.56
C GLY A 27 14.37 2.80 -9.40
N MET A 28 13.83 3.12 -8.21
CA MET A 28 12.38 3.09 -7.96
C MET A 28 11.67 4.13 -8.85
N VAL A 29 10.45 3.80 -9.30
CA VAL A 29 9.62 4.76 -10.06
C VAL A 29 9.00 5.83 -9.14
N GLY A 30 8.94 5.55 -7.84
CA GLY A 30 8.42 6.45 -6.84
C GLY A 30 8.41 5.83 -5.46
N VAL A 31 7.92 6.60 -4.50
CA VAL A 31 7.88 6.23 -3.09
C VAL A 31 6.48 6.49 -2.50
N GLU A 32 6.19 5.82 -1.39
CA GLU A 32 5.06 6.12 -0.53
C GLU A 32 5.59 6.58 0.83
N LEU A 33 5.09 7.72 1.33
CA LEU A 33 5.47 8.27 2.63
C LEU A 33 4.38 8.00 3.66
N ARG A 34 4.78 7.96 4.96
CA ARG A 34 3.89 7.53 6.05
C ARG A 34 3.91 8.48 7.24
N ASN A 35 2.73 8.67 7.85
CA ASN A 35 2.54 9.46 9.07
C ASN A 35 2.49 8.62 10.35
N ASP A 36 2.61 7.28 10.26
CA ASP A 36 2.39 6.33 11.35
C ASP A 36 3.66 5.62 11.84
N LEU A 37 4.84 6.11 11.49
CA LEU A 37 6.13 5.51 11.88
C LEU A 37 6.59 5.86 13.32
N GLY A 38 5.72 6.45 14.16
CA GLY A 38 6.03 6.79 15.54
C GLY A 38 7.05 7.93 15.72
N ARG A 39 7.26 8.73 14.68
CA ARG A 39 8.14 9.90 14.66
C ARG A 39 7.49 11.03 13.87
N PRO A 40 7.98 12.28 13.97
CA PRO A 40 7.46 13.37 13.17
C PRO A 40 7.51 13.03 11.68
N ILE A 41 6.41 13.31 10.96
CA ILE A 41 6.37 13.11 9.51
C ILE A 41 7.52 13.90 8.86
N PHE A 42 8.18 13.30 7.88
CA PHE A 42 9.36 13.85 7.20
C PHE A 42 10.53 14.21 8.13
N ASP A 43 10.63 13.58 9.31
CA ASP A 43 11.61 13.92 10.36
C ASP A 43 11.53 15.39 10.78
N GLY A 44 10.34 16.01 10.70
CA GLY A 44 10.09 17.40 11.02
C GLY A 44 10.53 18.40 9.93
N ARG A 45 10.89 17.92 8.73
CA ARG A 45 11.21 18.81 7.61
C ARG A 45 9.96 19.44 7.01
N PRO A 46 10.06 20.65 6.43
CA PRO A 46 8.99 21.24 5.65
C PRO A 46 8.62 20.36 4.43
N ALA A 47 7.34 20.23 4.14
CA ALA A 47 6.83 19.45 3.02
C ALA A 47 7.46 19.85 1.67
N GLU A 48 7.61 21.16 1.42
CA GLU A 48 8.23 21.68 0.18
C GLU A 48 9.69 21.20 0.01
N SER A 49 10.45 21.05 1.10
CA SER A 49 11.83 20.53 1.01
C SER A 49 11.87 19.06 0.61
N VAL A 50 10.90 18.27 1.09
CA VAL A 50 10.74 16.86 0.70
C VAL A 50 10.28 16.74 -0.75
N ARG A 51 9.28 17.53 -1.13
CA ARG A 51 8.81 17.62 -2.52
C ARG A 51 9.94 17.98 -3.48
N GLN A 52 10.76 18.97 -3.13
CA GLN A 52 11.91 19.36 -3.96
C GLN A 52 12.92 18.22 -4.07
N LYS A 53 13.24 17.54 -2.97
CA LYS A 53 14.18 16.42 -2.97
C LYS A 53 13.68 15.25 -3.83
N LEU A 54 12.39 14.91 -3.77
CA LEU A 54 11.79 13.90 -4.65
C LEU A 54 11.95 14.27 -6.12
N ARG A 55 11.67 15.52 -6.48
CA ARG A 55 11.86 16.05 -7.87
C ARG A 55 13.30 15.96 -8.32
N ASP A 56 14.25 16.37 -7.47
CA ASP A 56 15.69 16.36 -7.79
C ASP A 56 16.20 14.95 -8.07
N HIS A 57 15.57 13.93 -7.47
CA HIS A 57 15.88 12.51 -7.68
C HIS A 57 15.00 11.83 -8.75
N GLY A 58 14.07 12.56 -9.37
CA GLY A 58 13.17 12.03 -10.41
C GLY A 58 12.16 10.99 -9.86
N LEU A 59 11.86 11.03 -8.57
CA LEU A 59 10.93 10.12 -7.91
C LEU A 59 9.51 10.70 -7.85
N ARG A 60 8.52 9.88 -8.20
CA ARG A 60 7.12 10.19 -7.99
C ARG A 60 6.77 9.99 -6.49
N LEU A 61 5.87 10.78 -5.96
CA LEU A 61 5.22 10.48 -4.69
C LEU A 61 3.92 9.73 -4.98
N LEU A 62 4.00 8.38 -4.93
CA LEU A 62 2.90 7.48 -5.29
C LEU A 62 1.74 7.58 -4.32
N GLY A 63 2.03 7.80 -3.04
CA GLY A 63 1.00 7.91 -2.01
C GLY A 63 1.50 8.49 -0.70
N LEU A 64 0.53 8.97 0.08
CA LEU A 64 0.74 9.42 1.45
C LEU A 64 -0.19 8.63 2.38
N SER A 65 0.34 7.84 3.27
CA SER A 65 -0.39 7.05 4.27
C SER A 65 -0.39 7.79 5.61
N GLN A 66 -1.42 7.73 6.46
CA GLN A 66 -2.70 7.09 6.25
C GLN A 66 -3.80 7.75 7.09
N VAL A 67 -5.07 7.47 6.77
CA VAL A 67 -6.18 7.67 7.70
C VAL A 67 -6.62 6.31 8.25
N TYR A 68 -6.55 6.11 9.57
CA TYR A 68 -6.95 4.90 10.28
C TYR A 68 -7.71 5.22 11.56
N PRO A 69 -8.84 4.58 11.82
CA PRO A 69 -9.63 3.72 10.92
C PRO A 69 -10.63 4.56 10.10
N PHE A 70 -10.48 4.60 8.76
CA PHE A 70 -11.32 5.49 7.93
C PHE A 70 -12.82 5.13 7.96
N ASN A 71 -13.15 3.85 8.14
CA ASN A 71 -14.52 3.34 8.10
C ASN A 71 -15.19 3.23 9.49
N ARG A 72 -14.71 4.01 10.45
CA ARG A 72 -15.33 4.30 11.76
C ARG A 72 -15.61 5.78 11.84
N TRP A 73 -16.57 6.24 11.05
CA TRP A 73 -16.76 7.65 10.84
C TRP A 73 -17.17 8.40 12.12
N THR A 74 -16.28 9.25 12.57
CA THR A 74 -16.48 10.24 13.64
C THR A 74 -16.15 11.63 13.10
N GLY A 75 -16.41 12.70 13.88
CA GLY A 75 -16.05 14.06 13.47
C GLY A 75 -14.55 14.24 13.17
N ASP A 76 -13.70 13.49 13.88
CA ASP A 76 -12.24 13.57 13.72
C ASP A 76 -11.78 12.96 12.40
N ILE A 77 -12.42 11.89 11.92
CA ILE A 77 -12.05 11.23 10.65
C ILE A 77 -12.18 12.19 9.46
N ALA A 78 -13.22 13.02 9.43
CA ALA A 78 -13.36 14.02 8.36
C ALA A 78 -12.18 15.02 8.36
N ALA A 79 -11.76 15.45 9.54
CA ALA A 79 -10.61 16.35 9.70
C ALA A 79 -9.29 15.66 9.31
N ASP A 80 -9.13 14.38 9.68
CA ASP A 80 -7.95 13.58 9.34
C ASP A 80 -7.84 13.36 7.82
N VAL A 81 -8.97 13.05 7.15
CA VAL A 81 -9.01 12.92 5.68
C VAL A 81 -8.64 14.25 5.04
N GLN A 82 -9.25 15.37 5.48
CA GLN A 82 -8.95 16.69 4.92
C GLN A 82 -7.47 17.06 5.11
N ALA A 83 -6.94 16.86 6.32
CA ALA A 83 -5.54 17.16 6.61
C ALA A 83 -4.57 16.33 5.75
N LEU A 84 -4.88 15.05 5.51
CA LEU A 84 -4.05 14.20 4.65
C LEU A 84 -4.16 14.60 3.18
N VAL A 85 -5.36 14.98 2.70
CA VAL A 85 -5.60 15.51 1.34
C VAL A 85 -4.81 16.81 1.14
N ASP A 86 -4.88 17.76 2.09
CA ASP A 86 -4.17 19.03 2.01
C ASP A 86 -2.65 18.81 1.94
N LEU A 87 -2.12 17.95 2.80
CA LEU A 87 -0.69 17.62 2.82
C LEU A 87 -0.26 16.89 1.54
N ALA A 88 -1.08 15.99 1.02
CA ALA A 88 -0.83 15.30 -0.23
C ALA A 88 -0.77 16.29 -1.41
N GLY A 89 -1.68 17.26 -1.44
CA GLY A 89 -1.66 18.35 -2.43
C GLY A 89 -0.41 19.22 -2.35
N GLU A 90 0.03 19.59 -1.13
CA GLU A 90 1.26 20.35 -0.90
C GLU A 90 2.50 19.59 -1.42
N LEU A 91 2.57 18.30 -1.17
CA LEU A 91 3.67 17.44 -1.61
C LEU A 91 3.62 17.07 -3.09
N GLY A 92 2.45 17.17 -3.73
CA GLY A 92 2.20 16.64 -5.06
C GLY A 92 2.12 15.11 -5.07
N ALA A 93 1.56 14.50 -4.02
CA ALA A 93 1.29 13.08 -3.97
C ALA A 93 0.14 12.70 -4.93
N GLU A 94 0.26 11.52 -5.53
CA GLU A 94 -0.74 11.03 -6.48
C GLU A 94 -1.98 10.48 -5.77
N THR A 95 -1.80 9.94 -4.56
CA THR A 95 -2.87 9.31 -3.79
C THR A 95 -2.71 9.51 -2.29
N ILE A 96 -3.79 9.26 -1.54
CA ILE A 96 -3.77 9.04 -0.09
C ILE A 96 -4.24 7.63 0.23
N SER A 97 -3.89 7.09 1.42
CA SER A 97 -4.31 5.75 1.84
C SER A 97 -5.36 5.80 2.94
N LEU A 98 -6.43 5.01 2.77
CA LEU A 98 -7.52 4.81 3.71
C LEU A 98 -7.52 3.37 4.21
N ILE A 99 -7.23 3.19 5.49
CA ILE A 99 -7.04 1.88 6.11
C ILE A 99 -8.27 1.55 7.00
N PRO A 100 -8.92 0.37 6.79
CA PRO A 100 -10.10 -0.02 7.54
C PRO A 100 -9.78 -0.40 8.99
N CYS A 101 -10.79 -0.32 9.84
CA CYS A 101 -10.70 -0.77 11.22
C CYS A 101 -10.26 -2.24 11.31
N ASN A 102 -9.23 -2.52 12.10
CA ASN A 102 -8.59 -3.82 12.25
C ASN A 102 -8.45 -4.26 13.73
N ASP A 103 -9.42 -3.87 14.56
CA ASP A 103 -9.44 -4.15 16.00
C ASP A 103 -10.41 -5.27 16.41
N GLY A 104 -11.08 -5.90 15.44
CA GLY A 104 -12.06 -6.96 15.65
C GLY A 104 -13.46 -6.48 16.00
N THR A 105 -13.72 -5.17 16.05
CA THR A 105 -15.04 -4.60 16.27
C THR A 105 -15.80 -4.38 14.97
N GLY A 106 -17.15 -4.42 15.01
CA GLY A 106 -18.04 -4.16 13.86
C GLY A 106 -17.73 -5.01 12.64
N ILE A 107 -17.39 -6.27 12.84
CA ILE A 107 -17.06 -7.23 11.78
C ILE A 107 -18.29 -7.99 11.26
N ASP A 108 -19.45 -7.83 11.90
CA ASP A 108 -20.68 -8.39 11.35
C ASP A 108 -20.99 -7.77 9.97
N THR A 109 -21.51 -8.60 9.07
CA THR A 109 -21.61 -8.25 7.66
C THR A 109 -22.44 -6.99 7.39
N ALA A 110 -23.55 -6.80 8.10
CA ALA A 110 -24.43 -5.66 7.86
C ALA A 110 -23.79 -4.34 8.32
N THR A 111 -23.19 -4.33 9.52
CA THR A 111 -22.52 -3.15 10.08
C THR A 111 -21.33 -2.75 9.23
N ARG A 112 -20.42 -3.67 8.90
CA ARG A 112 -19.20 -3.36 8.16
C ARG A 112 -19.46 -2.85 6.74
N GLN A 113 -20.47 -3.42 6.04
CA GLN A 113 -20.84 -2.95 4.70
C GLN A 113 -21.49 -1.57 4.73
N ASN A 114 -22.35 -1.31 5.70
CA ASN A 114 -22.96 -0.01 5.88
C ASN A 114 -21.92 1.05 6.22
N ASP A 115 -21.02 0.76 7.18
CA ASP A 115 -19.94 1.66 7.58
C ASP A 115 -18.99 1.97 6.43
N LEU A 116 -18.65 0.96 5.60
CA LEU A 116 -17.84 1.16 4.40
C LEU A 116 -18.50 2.15 3.43
N VAL A 117 -19.73 1.88 3.02
CA VAL A 117 -20.45 2.74 2.06
C VAL A 117 -20.61 4.16 2.58
N GLN A 118 -21.04 4.33 3.84
CA GLN A 118 -21.19 5.65 4.46
C GLN A 118 -19.88 6.43 4.54
N SER A 119 -18.77 5.74 4.84
CA SER A 119 -17.46 6.39 4.92
C SER A 119 -16.95 6.82 3.55
N LEU A 120 -17.12 5.99 2.52
CA LEU A 120 -16.78 6.38 1.16
C LEU A 120 -17.64 7.56 0.68
N GLU A 121 -18.98 7.54 0.93
CA GLU A 121 -19.89 8.66 0.61
C GLU A 121 -19.43 9.98 1.25
N ARG A 122 -18.92 9.93 2.47
CA ARG A 122 -18.47 11.12 3.21
C ARG A 122 -17.08 11.59 2.81
N CYS A 123 -16.18 10.67 2.40
CA CYS A 123 -14.87 11.02 1.86
C CYS A 123 -14.98 11.63 0.45
N LEU A 124 -15.92 11.17 -0.37
CA LEU A 124 -16.02 11.53 -1.78
C LEU A 124 -15.95 13.05 -2.04
N PRO A 125 -16.77 13.91 -1.40
CA PRO A 125 -16.74 15.35 -1.66
C PRO A 125 -15.40 16.00 -1.30
N LEU A 126 -14.64 15.46 -0.32
CA LEU A 126 -13.32 15.96 0.04
C LEU A 126 -12.29 15.63 -1.04
N LEU A 127 -12.39 14.42 -1.61
CA LEU A 127 -11.52 13.96 -2.69
C LEU A 127 -11.83 14.70 -4.01
N GLU A 128 -13.12 14.87 -4.34
CA GLU A 128 -13.57 15.61 -5.53
C GLU A 128 -13.08 17.06 -5.51
N ALA A 129 -13.19 17.73 -4.36
CA ALA A 129 -12.77 19.14 -4.21
C ALA A 129 -11.27 19.33 -4.44
N ALA A 130 -10.46 18.31 -4.19
CA ALA A 130 -8.99 18.34 -4.33
C ALA A 130 -8.48 17.60 -5.58
N ASP A 131 -9.37 17.03 -6.40
CA ASP A 131 -9.00 16.10 -7.50
C ASP A 131 -8.06 14.99 -7.06
N MET A 132 -8.32 14.44 -5.85
CA MET A 132 -7.46 13.45 -5.19
C MET A 132 -8.04 12.03 -5.35
N VAL A 133 -7.16 11.06 -5.45
CA VAL A 133 -7.50 9.62 -5.42
C VAL A 133 -7.16 9.05 -4.05
N ALA A 134 -8.10 8.35 -3.44
CA ALA A 134 -7.87 7.57 -2.24
C ALA A 134 -7.70 6.09 -2.58
N LEU A 135 -6.64 5.48 -2.06
CA LEU A 135 -6.39 4.05 -2.10
C LEU A 135 -6.99 3.42 -0.84
N VAL A 136 -7.93 2.50 -1.02
CA VAL A 136 -8.52 1.75 0.09
C VAL A 136 -7.93 0.36 0.12
N GLU A 137 -7.42 -0.07 1.27
CA GLU A 137 -6.74 -1.34 1.43
C GLU A 137 -7.60 -2.38 2.16
N PRO A 138 -8.14 -3.40 1.48
CA PRO A 138 -8.75 -4.54 2.15
C PRO A 138 -7.68 -5.37 2.88
N LEU A 139 -7.79 -5.48 4.21
CA LEU A 139 -6.85 -6.22 5.05
C LEU A 139 -7.30 -7.68 5.21
N GLY A 140 -6.39 -8.63 4.99
CA GLY A 140 -6.68 -10.06 5.04
C GLY A 140 -6.98 -10.63 6.43
N PHE A 141 -6.71 -9.90 7.51
CA PHE A 141 -6.91 -10.35 8.88
C PHE A 141 -8.38 -10.63 9.20
N THR A 142 -8.66 -11.70 9.96
CA THR A 142 -10.03 -12.04 10.38
C THR A 142 -10.69 -10.98 11.25
N ARG A 143 -9.89 -10.15 11.91
CA ARG A 143 -10.32 -9.00 12.73
C ARG A 143 -10.61 -7.72 11.92
N SER A 144 -10.28 -7.70 10.62
CA SER A 144 -10.53 -6.51 9.79
C SER A 144 -11.99 -6.35 9.43
N SER A 145 -12.47 -5.12 9.45
CA SER A 145 -13.83 -4.75 9.04
C SER A 145 -14.01 -4.71 7.52
N LEU A 146 -12.91 -4.73 6.75
CA LEU A 146 -12.91 -4.84 5.29
C LEU A 146 -11.83 -5.84 4.87
N ARG A 147 -12.24 -7.03 4.41
CA ARG A 147 -11.34 -8.09 3.97
C ARG A 147 -11.47 -8.41 2.48
N SER A 148 -12.60 -8.09 1.90
CA SER A 148 -12.95 -8.49 0.53
C SER A 148 -12.77 -7.34 -0.44
N LYS A 149 -11.89 -7.55 -1.44
CA LYS A 149 -11.78 -6.62 -2.59
C LYS A 149 -13.10 -6.51 -3.34
N ALA A 150 -13.86 -7.61 -3.46
CA ALA A 150 -15.16 -7.59 -4.13
C ALA A 150 -16.17 -6.67 -3.42
N GLU A 151 -16.20 -6.68 -2.09
CA GLU A 151 -17.08 -5.77 -1.33
C GLU A 151 -16.70 -4.30 -1.56
N LEU A 152 -15.41 -4.00 -1.60
CA LEU A 152 -14.92 -2.64 -1.88
C LEU A 152 -15.28 -2.21 -3.30
N VAL A 153 -15.04 -3.05 -4.30
CA VAL A 153 -15.38 -2.76 -5.71
C VAL A 153 -16.88 -2.48 -5.87
N VAL A 154 -17.73 -3.33 -5.28
CA VAL A 154 -19.19 -3.12 -5.32
C VAL A 154 -19.59 -1.78 -4.66
N ALA A 155 -18.93 -1.39 -3.56
CA ALA A 155 -19.22 -0.12 -2.90
C ALA A 155 -18.79 1.08 -3.77
N ILE A 156 -17.60 1.02 -4.39
CA ILE A 156 -17.09 2.06 -5.30
C ILE A 156 -18.01 2.21 -6.53
N GLU A 157 -18.39 1.10 -7.14
CA GLU A 157 -19.27 1.10 -8.32
C GLU A 157 -20.68 1.64 -7.99
N LYS A 158 -21.22 1.26 -6.82
CA LYS A 158 -22.52 1.77 -6.35
C LYS A 158 -22.54 3.29 -6.21
N LEU A 159 -21.40 3.88 -5.82
CA LEU A 159 -21.24 5.32 -5.67
C LEU A 159 -20.84 6.02 -6.98
N ALA A 160 -20.58 5.28 -8.06
CA ALA A 160 -20.01 5.77 -9.30
C ALA A 160 -18.69 6.58 -9.07
N ALA A 161 -17.91 6.20 -8.05
CA ALA A 161 -16.77 6.96 -7.52
C ALA A 161 -15.41 6.40 -7.94
N HIS A 162 -15.36 5.66 -9.05
CA HIS A 162 -14.14 5.02 -9.55
C HIS A 162 -13.00 6.00 -9.88
N SER A 163 -13.30 7.26 -10.18
CA SER A 163 -12.29 8.30 -10.41
C SER A 163 -11.55 8.71 -9.14
N HIS A 164 -12.17 8.55 -7.96
CA HIS A 164 -11.63 9.02 -6.68
C HIS A 164 -11.30 7.90 -5.69
N PHE A 165 -11.73 6.67 -5.95
CA PHE A 165 -11.35 5.52 -5.12
C PHE A 165 -10.77 4.41 -5.98
N ARG A 166 -9.63 3.89 -5.53
CA ARG A 166 -8.99 2.69 -6.07
C ARG A 166 -8.67 1.75 -4.91
N LEU A 167 -8.49 0.49 -5.20
CA LEU A 167 -8.04 -0.47 -4.20
C LEU A 167 -6.52 -0.62 -4.20
N VAL A 168 -5.97 -0.94 -3.04
CA VAL A 168 -4.65 -1.54 -2.90
C VAL A 168 -4.79 -3.05 -3.13
N HIS A 169 -4.03 -3.61 -4.07
CA HIS A 169 -3.80 -5.04 -4.09
C HIS A 169 -2.53 -5.35 -3.29
N ASP A 170 -2.68 -5.74 -2.04
CA ASP A 170 -1.57 -6.21 -1.23
C ASP A 170 -1.47 -7.74 -1.31
N THR A 171 -0.30 -8.27 -1.69
CA THR A 171 -0.09 -9.71 -1.92
C THR A 171 -0.21 -10.53 -0.64
N PHE A 172 0.20 -9.97 0.49
CA PHE A 172 0.04 -10.59 1.81
C PHE A 172 -1.44 -10.67 2.20
N HIS A 173 -2.14 -9.55 2.15
CA HIS A 173 -3.56 -9.50 2.50
C HIS A 173 -4.44 -10.28 1.53
N HIS A 174 -4.07 -10.33 0.25
CA HIS A 174 -4.76 -11.19 -0.71
C HIS A 174 -4.69 -12.66 -0.31
N THR A 175 -3.50 -13.14 0.05
CA THR A 175 -3.29 -14.52 0.50
C THR A 175 -4.03 -14.81 1.81
N LEU A 176 -3.95 -13.91 2.80
CA LEU A 176 -4.64 -14.07 4.08
C LEU A 176 -6.17 -14.10 3.95
N SER A 177 -6.73 -13.38 2.99
CA SER A 177 -8.17 -13.37 2.74
C SER A 177 -8.67 -14.63 2.03
N GLY A 178 -7.77 -15.52 1.62
CA GLY A 178 -8.08 -16.73 0.86
C GLY A 178 -8.04 -16.54 -0.66
N GLY A 179 -7.43 -15.46 -1.14
CA GLY A 179 -7.30 -15.17 -2.57
C GLY A 179 -8.55 -14.51 -3.19
N GLY A 180 -8.87 -14.88 -4.42
CA GLY A 180 -10.03 -14.37 -5.17
C GLY A 180 -9.64 -13.53 -6.39
N PRO A 181 -10.57 -12.76 -6.99
CA PRO A 181 -10.30 -11.93 -8.16
C PRO A 181 -9.29 -10.80 -7.89
N PHE A 182 -8.54 -10.41 -8.94
CA PHE A 182 -7.48 -9.39 -8.81
C PHE A 182 -7.97 -7.95 -8.99
N TYR A 183 -8.97 -7.70 -9.82
CA TYR A 183 -9.53 -6.36 -10.13
C TYR A 183 -8.50 -5.36 -10.65
N PRO A 184 -7.75 -5.63 -11.74
CA PRO A 184 -6.69 -4.76 -12.23
C PRO A 184 -7.16 -3.35 -12.55
N ASP A 185 -8.38 -3.19 -13.10
CA ASP A 185 -8.95 -1.88 -13.47
C ASP A 185 -9.30 -1.02 -12.26
N HIS A 186 -9.52 -1.62 -11.09
CA HIS A 186 -9.79 -0.92 -9.83
C HIS A 186 -8.52 -0.75 -8.99
N THR A 187 -7.42 -1.42 -9.34
CA THR A 187 -6.17 -1.37 -8.56
C THR A 187 -5.40 -0.09 -8.83
N GLY A 188 -5.12 0.69 -7.79
CA GLY A 188 -4.31 1.89 -7.85
C GLY A 188 -2.83 1.63 -7.61
N ILE A 189 -2.52 0.75 -6.66
CA ILE A 189 -1.15 0.30 -6.36
C ILE A 189 -1.15 -1.17 -5.94
N VAL A 190 -0.01 -1.83 -6.15
CA VAL A 190 0.22 -3.19 -5.66
C VAL A 190 1.29 -3.13 -4.57
N HIS A 191 0.94 -3.53 -3.34
CA HIS A 191 1.90 -3.75 -2.27
C HIS A 191 2.44 -5.17 -2.34
N ILE A 192 3.76 -5.29 -2.24
CA ILE A 192 4.47 -6.57 -2.30
C ILE A 192 5.34 -6.78 -1.06
N SER A 193 5.21 -7.93 -0.46
CA SER A 193 6.08 -8.45 0.61
C SER A 193 6.01 -9.97 0.62
N GLY A 194 7.06 -10.63 1.09
CA GLY A 194 7.11 -12.08 1.22
C GLY A 194 6.86 -12.53 2.66
N VAL A 195 6.52 -13.81 2.82
CA VAL A 195 6.60 -14.53 4.10
C VAL A 195 7.40 -15.80 3.85
N THR A 196 8.51 -15.95 4.55
CA THR A 196 9.45 -17.07 4.37
C THR A 196 9.50 -18.04 5.55
N ASP A 197 8.88 -17.70 6.68
CA ASP A 197 8.79 -18.58 7.86
C ASP A 197 7.84 -19.74 7.56
N ALA A 198 8.41 -20.96 7.42
CA ALA A 198 7.67 -22.16 7.06
C ALA A 198 6.73 -22.66 8.19
N ASP A 199 7.00 -22.29 9.42
CA ASP A 199 6.31 -22.79 10.60
C ASP A 199 5.07 -21.96 10.95
N VAL A 200 4.92 -20.76 10.41
CA VAL A 200 3.76 -19.90 10.66
C VAL A 200 2.59 -20.29 9.77
N PRO A 201 1.44 -20.76 10.32
CA PRO A 201 0.23 -20.98 9.54
C PRO A 201 -0.28 -19.69 8.90
N VAL A 202 -0.92 -19.78 7.72
CA VAL A 202 -1.41 -18.60 6.98
C VAL A 202 -2.36 -17.75 7.82
N ASP A 203 -3.26 -18.36 8.58
CA ASP A 203 -4.23 -17.67 9.43
C ASP A 203 -3.62 -17.04 10.71
N GLN A 204 -2.34 -17.30 10.96
CA GLN A 204 -1.56 -16.72 12.07
C GLN A 204 -0.47 -15.75 11.56
N MET A 205 -0.38 -15.52 10.27
CA MET A 205 0.53 -14.52 9.73
C MET A 205 0.10 -13.11 10.17
N GLU A 206 1.09 -12.30 10.56
CA GLU A 206 0.94 -10.91 10.98
C GLU A 206 1.94 -10.04 10.22
N ASP A 207 1.78 -8.72 10.28
CA ASP A 207 2.68 -7.77 9.60
C ASP A 207 4.16 -7.99 9.93
N ALA A 208 4.47 -8.40 11.16
CA ALA A 208 5.86 -8.71 11.57
C ALA A 208 6.53 -9.83 10.77
N HIS A 209 5.77 -10.66 10.06
CA HIS A 209 6.30 -11.73 9.21
C HIS A 209 6.59 -11.25 7.78
N ARG A 210 6.19 -10.03 7.42
CA ARG A 210 6.34 -9.47 6.06
C ARG A 210 7.78 -9.05 5.80
N VAL A 211 8.48 -9.84 4.98
CA VAL A 211 9.90 -9.67 4.60
C VAL A 211 10.03 -9.39 3.10
N LEU A 212 11.26 -9.23 2.62
CA LEU A 212 11.54 -9.15 1.18
C LEU A 212 11.29 -10.50 0.49
N ILE A 213 10.90 -10.46 -0.77
CA ILE A 213 10.53 -11.63 -1.56
C ILE A 213 11.79 -12.35 -2.04
N ASP A 214 11.85 -13.66 -1.81
CA ASP A 214 12.89 -14.56 -2.31
C ASP A 214 12.30 -15.92 -2.75
N ALA A 215 13.16 -16.90 -2.98
CA ALA A 215 12.75 -18.23 -3.42
C ALA A 215 11.93 -19.04 -2.40
N ASN A 216 11.90 -18.61 -1.14
CA ASN A 216 11.14 -19.24 -0.06
C ASN A 216 9.80 -18.55 0.19
N ASP A 217 9.42 -17.59 -0.66
CA ASP A 217 8.15 -16.87 -0.52
C ASP A 217 6.96 -17.82 -0.56
N ARG A 218 6.09 -17.70 0.44
CA ARG A 218 4.90 -18.55 0.62
C ARG A 218 3.60 -17.88 0.16
N LEU A 219 3.67 -16.62 -0.26
CA LEU A 219 2.50 -15.85 -0.67
C LEU A 219 2.21 -15.96 -2.18
N GLY A 220 3.15 -16.54 -2.94
CA GLY A 220 3.02 -16.62 -4.40
C GLY A 220 3.10 -15.26 -5.08
N ASN A 221 4.00 -14.38 -4.59
CA ASN A 221 4.13 -13.02 -5.11
C ASN A 221 4.36 -12.98 -6.62
N VAL A 222 5.22 -13.86 -7.17
CA VAL A 222 5.51 -13.91 -8.60
C VAL A 222 4.24 -14.20 -9.40
N ASP A 223 3.46 -15.20 -9.00
CA ASP A 223 2.20 -15.57 -9.65
C ASP A 223 1.17 -14.43 -9.58
N GLN A 224 1.06 -13.76 -8.44
CA GLN A 224 0.15 -12.62 -8.27
C GLN A 224 0.55 -11.43 -9.15
N ILE A 225 1.85 -11.11 -9.23
CA ILE A 225 2.40 -10.06 -10.10
C ILE A 225 2.15 -10.41 -11.58
N THR A 226 2.38 -11.67 -11.96
CA THR A 226 2.12 -12.16 -13.32
C THR A 226 0.64 -12.02 -13.68
N ALA A 227 -0.25 -12.50 -12.83
CA ALA A 227 -1.70 -12.41 -13.06
C ALA A 227 -2.19 -10.97 -13.22
N LEU A 228 -1.70 -10.02 -12.39
CA LEU A 228 -2.05 -8.62 -12.50
C LEU A 228 -1.52 -8.00 -13.80
N ARG A 229 -0.26 -8.24 -14.13
CA ARG A 229 0.36 -7.77 -15.37
C ARG A 229 -0.38 -8.28 -16.60
N ASP A 230 -0.66 -9.58 -16.65
CA ASP A 230 -1.32 -10.22 -17.80
C ASP A 230 -2.79 -9.78 -17.93
N ALA A 231 -3.42 -9.39 -16.82
CA ALA A 231 -4.71 -8.73 -16.79
C ALA A 231 -4.67 -7.21 -17.10
N GLY A 232 -3.49 -6.67 -17.45
CA GLY A 232 -3.34 -5.29 -17.95
C GLY A 232 -2.98 -4.23 -16.89
N TYR A 233 -2.66 -4.62 -15.65
CA TYR A 233 -2.19 -3.65 -14.65
C TYR A 233 -0.85 -3.01 -15.05
N GLN A 234 -0.78 -1.67 -15.02
CA GLN A 234 0.38 -0.87 -15.46
C GLN A 234 0.99 -0.03 -14.34
N GLY A 235 0.45 -0.08 -13.12
CA GLY A 235 0.90 0.72 -11.99
C GLY A 235 2.17 0.19 -11.32
N ALA A 236 2.53 0.80 -10.19
CA ALA A 236 3.71 0.44 -9.42
C ALA A 236 3.48 -0.80 -8.55
N TYR A 237 4.56 -1.56 -8.35
CA TYR A 237 4.67 -2.66 -7.38
C TYR A 237 5.57 -2.18 -6.24
N SER A 238 4.98 -1.81 -5.11
CA SER A 238 5.66 -1.12 -4.02
C SER A 238 6.02 -2.10 -2.90
N PHE A 239 7.29 -2.17 -2.54
CA PHE A 239 7.73 -2.97 -1.40
C PHE A 239 7.17 -2.41 -0.10
N GLU A 240 6.42 -3.22 0.65
CA GLU A 240 5.84 -2.88 1.93
C GLU A 240 6.13 -3.95 2.98
N CYS A 241 7.35 -3.93 3.52
CA CYS A 241 7.86 -4.92 4.47
C CYS A 241 7.83 -4.38 5.90
N PHE A 242 7.09 -5.04 6.77
CA PHE A 242 6.92 -4.62 8.18
C PHE A 242 7.83 -5.37 9.16
N SER A 243 8.56 -6.40 8.71
CA SER A 243 9.38 -7.20 9.61
C SER A 243 10.45 -6.37 10.29
N PRO A 244 10.57 -6.42 11.64
CA PRO A 244 11.66 -5.77 12.36
C PRO A 244 13.05 -6.23 11.92
N ASN A 245 13.16 -7.41 11.32
CA ASN A 245 14.44 -7.90 10.78
C ASN A 245 14.84 -7.13 9.52
N ILE A 246 13.88 -6.74 8.68
CA ILE A 246 14.13 -5.88 7.52
C ILE A 246 14.47 -4.46 7.97
N HIS A 247 13.70 -3.89 8.92
CA HIS A 247 13.95 -2.54 9.44
C HIS A 247 15.35 -2.37 10.06
N ARG A 248 15.93 -3.45 10.60
CA ARG A 248 17.27 -3.46 11.22
C ARG A 248 18.34 -4.08 10.33
N HIS A 249 18.01 -4.40 9.08
CA HIS A 249 18.98 -5.04 8.18
C HIS A 249 20.15 -4.08 7.88
N PRO A 250 21.41 -4.49 8.10
CA PRO A 250 22.58 -3.60 7.96
C PRO A 250 22.82 -3.08 6.54
N SER A 251 22.32 -3.80 5.54
CA SER A 251 22.41 -3.47 4.12
C SER A 251 21.02 -3.62 3.46
N VAL A 252 20.01 -2.91 3.99
CA VAL A 252 18.62 -3.05 3.53
C VAL A 252 18.47 -2.71 2.04
N GLU A 253 19.22 -1.75 1.53
CA GLU A 253 19.21 -1.39 0.10
C GLU A 253 19.67 -2.55 -0.79
N ASP A 254 20.76 -3.24 -0.42
CA ASP A 254 21.24 -4.42 -1.18
C ASP A 254 20.25 -5.59 -1.09
N ALA A 255 19.61 -5.76 0.06
CA ALA A 255 18.57 -6.77 0.23
C ALA A 255 17.35 -6.50 -0.67
N ILE A 256 16.88 -5.25 -0.75
CA ILE A 256 15.81 -4.84 -1.66
C ILE A 256 16.23 -5.09 -3.12
N ARG A 257 17.46 -4.70 -3.51
CA ARG A 257 18.00 -4.94 -4.86
C ARG A 257 18.02 -6.43 -5.20
N THR A 258 18.38 -7.28 -4.25
CA THR A 258 18.38 -8.74 -4.42
C THR A 258 16.96 -9.26 -4.67
N SER A 259 15.98 -8.79 -3.91
CA SER A 259 14.57 -9.14 -4.09
C SER A 259 14.02 -8.67 -5.44
N MET A 260 14.33 -7.43 -5.86
CA MET A 260 13.97 -6.91 -7.20
C MET A 260 14.51 -7.79 -8.33
N ASN A 261 15.79 -8.19 -8.22
CA ASN A 261 16.45 -9.05 -9.20
C ASN A 261 15.82 -10.45 -9.23
N PHE A 262 15.50 -11.01 -8.05
CA PHE A 262 14.78 -12.28 -7.95
C PHE A 262 13.44 -12.22 -8.70
N ILE A 263 12.57 -11.28 -8.34
CA ILE A 263 11.27 -11.11 -8.98
C ILE A 263 11.41 -10.96 -10.49
N SER A 264 12.29 -10.06 -10.94
CA SER A 264 12.52 -9.79 -12.36
C SER A 264 12.99 -11.02 -13.12
N SER A 265 13.87 -11.82 -12.50
CA SER A 265 14.38 -13.06 -13.13
C SER A 265 13.31 -14.16 -13.27
N GLN A 266 12.40 -14.28 -12.29
CA GLN A 266 11.31 -15.24 -12.36
C GLN A 266 10.31 -14.87 -13.49
N LEU A 267 9.91 -13.61 -13.54
CA LEU A 267 8.99 -13.11 -14.57
C LEU A 267 9.55 -13.22 -16.00
N GLN A 268 10.88 -13.16 -16.18
CA GLN A 268 11.52 -13.39 -17.49
C GLN A 268 11.47 -14.87 -17.90
N LYS A 269 11.59 -15.80 -16.96
CA LYS A 269 11.50 -17.25 -17.24
C LYS A 269 10.09 -17.65 -17.69
N GLU A 270 9.05 -17.06 -17.08
CA GLU A 270 7.66 -17.33 -17.47
C GLU A 270 7.34 -16.86 -18.90
N ILE A 271 7.92 -15.74 -19.34
CA ILE A 271 7.74 -15.25 -20.73
C ILE A 271 8.45 -16.17 -21.75
N ALA A 272 9.49 -16.87 -21.33
CA ALA A 272 10.31 -17.72 -22.19
C ALA A 272 9.83 -19.19 -22.25
N ALA A 273 8.90 -19.59 -21.38
CA ALA A 273 8.33 -20.94 -21.29
C ALA A 273 7.03 -21.08 -22.07
#